data_c587dab598150eb2cc776df198995ad3
#
_entry.id   c587dab598150eb2cc776df198995ad3
#
_cell.length_a   1.000
_cell.length_b   1.000
_cell.length_c   1.000
_cell.angle_alpha   90.00
_cell.angle_beta   90.00
_cell.angle_gamma   90.00
#
_symmetry.space_group_name_H-M   'P 1'
#
loop_
_entity.id
_entity.type
_entity.pdbx_description
1 polymer ?
#
loop_
_entity_poly.entity_id
_entity_poly.type
_entity_poly.pdbx_seq_one_letter_code
_entity_poly.pdbx_strand_id
1 'polypeptide(L)'
;MDITGRKLFVKALEEEGVDTIFGYPGGTVTDLFDELYKTDSINLILPRHEQGLIHEAEGYAKSTGRVGVCLVTSGPGATNIITGLADAHYDSIPLVCFTGQVPLGLIGNDAFQEVDIVGMTRSITKYGVTVRRREDLGKIIKMAFYIAQTGKPGPVLIDIPKDIQTASGSAEYPSHVDIRGYKPIHGVHIGQLKKAYKMLKSAKKPLILAGGGVNISHAGEKLKKFMEKENVPVVTTIMGKGAVPTTHPLYIGNCGMHGKYAANMAVMECDLLFSIGTRFNDRITGDLNEFAPRAQIVHIDVDTASISRNVVVDVPVVADAGVALEKLLEWAEKKDTAKWQEQIHRWEKENPLAMRRDRGISPQMIMEHINAQFPHSIYVTDVGQHQMWATQYLELDEQSQLITSGGLGTMGFGFPAAIGAKIANPKKPVVCITGDGGFQMNIQEMATAVTQGTGICLLYTSPSP
;
A
#
# COMPACT_ATOMS: atom_id res chain seq x y z
N MET A 1 -29.68 -24.05 -10.28
CA MET A 1 -30.48 -23.58 -9.13
C MET A 1 -30.38 -22.08 -9.09
N ASP A 2 -31.49 -21.39 -8.99
CA ASP A 2 -31.49 -19.92 -8.91
C ASP A 2 -31.33 -19.47 -7.45
N ILE A 3 -30.51 -18.44 -7.25
CA ILE A 3 -30.32 -17.79 -5.96
C ILE A 3 -30.44 -16.27 -6.08
N THR A 4 -30.75 -15.61 -4.97
CA THR A 4 -30.80 -14.14 -4.94
C THR A 4 -29.42 -13.50 -5.14
N GLY A 5 -29.38 -12.21 -5.53
CA GLY A 5 -28.13 -11.46 -5.67
C GLY A 5 -27.32 -11.42 -4.38
N ARG A 6 -27.98 -11.25 -3.21
CA ARG A 6 -27.32 -11.29 -1.90
C ARG A 6 -26.63 -12.63 -1.61
N LYS A 7 -27.26 -13.76 -1.98
CA LYS A 7 -26.63 -15.08 -1.84
C LYS A 7 -25.46 -15.27 -2.78
N LEU A 8 -25.58 -14.79 -4.03
CA LEU A 8 -24.44 -14.81 -4.96
C LEU A 8 -23.29 -13.92 -4.48
N PHE A 9 -23.58 -12.79 -3.85
CA PHE A 9 -22.58 -11.89 -3.28
C PHE A 9 -21.73 -12.61 -2.21
N VAL A 10 -22.35 -13.25 -1.22
CA VAL A 10 -21.63 -14.00 -0.18
C VAL A 10 -20.84 -15.17 -0.79
N LYS A 11 -21.48 -15.96 -1.67
CA LYS A 11 -20.79 -17.03 -2.40
C LYS A 11 -19.57 -16.52 -3.17
N ALA A 12 -19.69 -15.39 -3.85
CA ALA A 12 -18.58 -14.80 -4.59
C ALA A 12 -17.41 -14.38 -3.68
N LEU A 13 -17.69 -13.82 -2.51
CA LEU A 13 -16.66 -13.50 -1.53
C LEU A 13 -15.94 -14.76 -1.01
N GLU A 14 -16.68 -15.84 -0.74
CA GLU A 14 -16.12 -17.14 -0.33
C GLU A 14 -15.23 -17.73 -1.42
N GLU A 15 -15.65 -17.70 -2.69
CA GLU A 15 -14.87 -18.17 -3.85
C GLU A 15 -13.61 -17.31 -4.11
N GLU A 16 -13.60 -16.04 -3.72
CA GLU A 16 -12.40 -15.17 -3.74
C GLU A 16 -11.51 -15.34 -2.51
N GLY A 17 -11.90 -16.19 -1.57
CA GLY A 17 -11.14 -16.46 -0.34
C GLY A 17 -11.15 -15.30 0.65
N VAL A 18 -12.22 -14.50 0.65
CA VAL A 18 -12.42 -13.41 1.62
C VAL A 18 -12.80 -14.02 2.96
N ASP A 19 -11.98 -13.76 3.98
CA ASP A 19 -12.26 -14.19 5.36
C ASP A 19 -12.69 -13.04 6.26
N THR A 20 -12.52 -11.80 5.81
CA THR A 20 -12.83 -10.60 6.59
C THR A 20 -13.40 -9.51 5.68
N ILE A 21 -14.49 -8.90 6.09
CA ILE A 21 -15.11 -7.74 5.44
C ILE A 21 -15.34 -6.64 6.47
N PHE A 22 -14.99 -5.42 6.12
CA PHE A 22 -15.25 -4.23 6.91
C PHE A 22 -16.54 -3.59 6.40
N GLY A 23 -17.58 -3.56 7.22
CA GLY A 23 -18.91 -3.16 6.76
C GLY A 23 -19.62 -2.22 7.71
N TYR A 24 -20.33 -1.21 7.18
CA TYR A 24 -21.23 -0.36 7.94
C TYR A 24 -22.65 -0.45 7.34
N PRO A 25 -23.65 -0.92 8.13
CA PRO A 25 -25.00 -1.16 7.62
C PRO A 25 -25.75 0.13 7.32
N GLY A 26 -26.71 0.02 6.40
CA GLY A 26 -27.66 1.09 6.07
C GLY A 26 -28.73 0.59 5.13
N GLY A 27 -29.73 1.40 4.85
CA GLY A 27 -30.99 0.99 4.20
C GLY A 27 -30.82 0.24 2.88
N THR A 28 -29.85 0.59 2.06
CA THR A 28 -29.67 -0.02 0.73
C THR A 28 -28.85 -1.32 0.75
N VAL A 29 -28.25 -1.69 1.89
CA VAL A 29 -27.39 -2.90 1.99
C VAL A 29 -27.85 -3.88 3.08
N THR A 30 -29.00 -3.64 3.71
CA THR A 30 -29.55 -4.54 4.74
C THR A 30 -29.65 -5.99 4.29
N ASP A 31 -30.02 -6.22 3.03
CA ASP A 31 -30.15 -7.56 2.46
C ASP A 31 -28.80 -8.28 2.35
N LEU A 32 -27.71 -7.55 2.05
CA LEU A 32 -26.36 -8.11 2.01
C LEU A 32 -25.85 -8.43 3.42
N PHE A 33 -26.09 -7.54 4.40
CA PHE A 33 -25.75 -7.79 5.80
C PHE A 33 -26.53 -8.96 6.41
N ASP A 34 -27.83 -9.08 6.09
CA ASP A 34 -28.64 -10.23 6.51
C ASP A 34 -28.09 -11.57 5.97
N GLU A 35 -27.55 -11.57 4.76
CA GLU A 35 -26.94 -12.78 4.19
C GLU A 35 -25.55 -13.05 4.77
N LEU A 36 -24.71 -12.01 5.01
CA LEU A 36 -23.42 -12.15 5.68
C LEU A 36 -23.56 -12.68 7.11
N TYR A 37 -24.62 -12.29 7.82
CA TYR A 37 -24.92 -12.79 9.18
C TYR A 37 -25.21 -14.30 9.22
N LYS A 38 -25.54 -14.92 8.10
CA LYS A 38 -25.87 -16.36 7.98
C LYS A 38 -24.67 -17.25 7.71
N THR A 39 -23.49 -16.67 7.45
CA THR A 39 -22.26 -17.42 7.21
C THR A 39 -21.28 -17.25 8.35
N ASP A 40 -20.58 -18.34 8.70
CA ASP A 40 -19.47 -18.33 9.66
C ASP A 40 -18.11 -18.26 8.95
N SER A 41 -18.07 -18.25 7.61
CA SER A 41 -16.83 -18.24 6.84
C SER A 41 -16.21 -16.87 6.71
N ILE A 42 -16.97 -15.79 6.90
CA ILE A 42 -16.54 -14.40 6.71
C ILE A 42 -16.73 -13.62 8.02
N ASN A 43 -15.64 -13.10 8.55
CA ASN A 43 -15.68 -12.24 9.73
C ASN A 43 -16.13 -10.83 9.35
N LEU A 44 -17.29 -10.42 9.81
CA LEU A 44 -17.83 -9.09 9.60
C LEU A 44 -17.38 -8.13 10.71
N ILE A 45 -16.51 -7.20 10.36
CA ILE A 45 -16.06 -6.14 11.26
C ILE A 45 -16.96 -4.92 11.09
N LEU A 46 -17.44 -4.38 12.22
CA LEU A 46 -18.30 -3.19 12.25
C LEU A 46 -17.54 -1.99 12.84
N PRO A 47 -16.85 -1.19 12.02
CA PRO A 47 -16.25 0.08 12.43
C PRO A 47 -17.32 1.12 12.83
N ARG A 48 -16.89 2.29 13.27
CA ARG A 48 -17.82 3.33 13.76
C ARG A 48 -18.03 4.47 12.77
N HIS A 49 -17.22 4.50 11.71
CA HIS A 49 -17.35 5.46 10.60
C HIS A 49 -16.76 4.86 9.32
N GLU A 50 -17.35 5.16 8.17
CA GLU A 50 -16.93 4.56 6.89
C GLU A 50 -15.50 4.99 6.48
N GLN A 51 -15.03 6.16 6.90
CA GLN A 51 -13.64 6.54 6.70
C GLN A 51 -12.69 5.66 7.54
N GLY A 52 -13.00 5.39 8.79
CA GLY A 52 -12.25 4.43 9.61
C GLY A 52 -12.30 3.03 9.00
N LEU A 53 -13.48 2.60 8.56
CA LEU A 53 -13.73 1.33 7.90
C LEU A 53 -12.78 1.06 6.73
N ILE A 54 -12.66 2.00 5.80
CA ILE A 54 -11.80 1.80 4.64
C ILE A 54 -10.31 1.81 5.01
N HIS A 55 -9.89 2.62 6.00
CA HIS A 55 -8.53 2.59 6.50
C HIS A 55 -8.20 1.29 7.25
N GLU A 56 -9.17 0.67 7.94
CA GLU A 56 -9.01 -0.67 8.50
C GLU A 56 -8.77 -1.70 7.37
N ALA A 57 -9.56 -1.64 6.28
CA ALA A 57 -9.38 -2.50 5.12
C ALA A 57 -8.00 -2.27 4.45
N GLU A 58 -7.50 -1.05 4.41
CA GLU A 58 -6.16 -0.73 3.92
C GLU A 58 -5.06 -1.34 4.81
N GLY A 59 -5.20 -1.22 6.13
CA GLY A 59 -4.28 -1.82 7.09
C GLY A 59 -4.25 -3.35 6.97
N TYR A 60 -5.42 -3.98 6.79
CA TYR A 60 -5.54 -5.40 6.48
C TYR A 60 -4.79 -5.76 5.19
N ALA A 61 -5.05 -5.02 4.10
CA ALA A 61 -4.44 -5.29 2.80
C ALA A 61 -2.92 -5.07 2.80
N LYS A 62 -2.44 -3.96 3.38
CA LYS A 62 -1.00 -3.66 3.48
C LYS A 62 -0.24 -4.70 4.31
N SER A 63 -0.86 -5.21 5.38
CA SER A 63 -0.19 -6.16 6.28
C SER A 63 -0.16 -7.60 5.77
N THR A 64 -1.05 -7.96 4.83
CA THR A 64 -1.20 -9.33 4.32
C THR A 64 -0.85 -9.51 2.86
N GLY A 65 -0.89 -8.44 2.06
CA GLY A 65 -0.85 -8.50 0.59
C GLY A 65 -2.17 -8.99 -0.05
N ARG A 66 -3.22 -9.25 0.75
CA ARG A 66 -4.54 -9.68 0.29
C ARG A 66 -5.43 -8.48 -0.01
N VAL A 67 -6.53 -8.71 -0.74
CA VAL A 67 -7.51 -7.65 -1.02
C VAL A 67 -8.26 -7.29 0.26
N GLY A 68 -8.29 -6.00 0.60
CA GLY A 68 -9.20 -5.47 1.61
C GLY A 68 -10.61 -5.30 1.04
N VAL A 69 -11.62 -5.71 1.80
CA VAL A 69 -13.02 -5.69 1.31
C VAL A 69 -13.87 -4.79 2.19
N CYS A 70 -14.58 -3.84 1.56
CA CYS A 70 -15.46 -2.89 2.21
C CYS A 70 -16.90 -3.05 1.73
N LEU A 71 -17.87 -2.85 2.64
CA LEU A 71 -19.30 -2.78 2.31
C LEU A 71 -19.96 -1.62 3.04
N VAL A 72 -20.51 -0.67 2.30
CA VAL A 72 -21.17 0.53 2.84
C VAL A 72 -22.49 0.80 2.14
N THR A 73 -23.37 1.55 2.79
CA THR A 73 -24.63 1.98 2.20
C THR A 73 -24.44 3.07 1.14
N SER A 74 -25.52 3.44 0.45
CA SER A 74 -25.56 4.54 -0.53
C SER A 74 -25.41 5.92 0.12
N GLY A 75 -25.32 6.96 -0.70
CA GLY A 75 -25.29 8.34 -0.27
C GLY A 75 -24.11 8.64 0.64
N PRO A 76 -24.34 9.12 1.89
CA PRO A 76 -23.26 9.50 2.79
C PRO A 76 -22.32 8.34 3.15
N GLY A 77 -22.82 7.10 3.24
CA GLY A 77 -21.96 5.94 3.48
C GLY A 77 -20.95 5.73 2.35
N ALA A 78 -21.42 5.83 1.11
CA ALA A 78 -20.56 5.71 -0.08
C ALA A 78 -19.58 6.90 -0.20
N THR A 79 -20.03 8.13 0.06
CA THR A 79 -19.15 9.31 -0.05
C THR A 79 -18.08 9.34 1.04
N ASN A 80 -18.34 8.80 2.22
CA ASN A 80 -17.36 8.75 3.32
C ASN A 80 -16.14 7.86 3.04
N ILE A 81 -16.20 6.91 2.08
CA ILE A 81 -15.04 6.09 1.73
C ILE A 81 -14.13 6.74 0.66
N ILE A 82 -14.49 7.90 0.10
CA ILE A 82 -13.74 8.53 -1.02
C ILE A 82 -12.29 8.83 -0.62
N THR A 83 -12.05 9.35 0.57
CA THR A 83 -10.68 9.63 1.06
C THR A 83 -9.84 8.35 1.10
N GLY A 84 -10.34 7.26 1.63
CA GLY A 84 -9.60 6.00 1.67
C GLY A 84 -9.41 5.37 0.27
N LEU A 85 -10.40 5.50 -0.63
CA LEU A 85 -10.19 5.12 -2.05
C LEU A 85 -9.04 5.91 -2.69
N ALA A 86 -8.96 7.22 -2.42
CA ALA A 86 -7.86 8.03 -2.92
C ALA A 86 -6.51 7.59 -2.30
N ASP A 87 -6.47 7.33 -1.00
CA ASP A 87 -5.27 6.83 -0.32
C ASP A 87 -4.80 5.49 -0.90
N ALA A 88 -5.70 4.53 -1.03
CA ALA A 88 -5.43 3.24 -1.64
C ALA A 88 -4.93 3.35 -3.10
N HIS A 89 -5.47 4.29 -3.87
CA HIS A 89 -5.02 4.56 -5.24
C HIS A 89 -3.58 5.07 -5.29
N TYR A 90 -3.24 6.04 -4.42
CA TYR A 90 -1.90 6.60 -4.36
C TYR A 90 -0.87 5.60 -3.84
N ASP A 91 -1.24 4.76 -2.90
CA ASP A 91 -0.34 3.77 -2.29
C ASP A 91 -0.39 2.39 -2.96
N SER A 92 -1.19 2.24 -4.02
CA SER A 92 -1.33 0.99 -4.78
C SER A 92 -1.82 -0.17 -3.90
N ILE A 93 -2.84 0.07 -3.09
CA ILE A 93 -3.43 -0.91 -2.18
C ILE A 93 -4.60 -1.62 -2.88
N PRO A 94 -4.62 -2.95 -2.94
CA PRO A 94 -5.74 -3.69 -3.53
C PRO A 94 -6.95 -3.64 -2.59
N LEU A 95 -7.99 -2.92 -2.99
CA LEU A 95 -9.27 -2.87 -2.30
C LEU A 95 -10.41 -3.22 -3.26
N VAL A 96 -11.43 -3.89 -2.76
CA VAL A 96 -12.74 -4.04 -3.43
C VAL A 96 -13.80 -3.46 -2.51
N CYS A 97 -14.35 -2.31 -2.90
CA CYS A 97 -15.35 -1.59 -2.15
C CYS A 97 -16.73 -1.79 -2.79
N PHE A 98 -17.66 -2.30 -2.01
CA PHE A 98 -19.06 -2.45 -2.39
C PHE A 98 -19.88 -1.33 -1.78
N THR A 99 -20.66 -0.63 -2.62
CA THR A 99 -21.63 0.37 -2.17
C THR A 99 -23.04 -0.12 -2.48
N GLY A 100 -23.96 0.16 -1.58
CA GLY A 100 -25.36 0.04 -1.89
C GLY A 100 -25.82 1.18 -2.79
N GLN A 101 -26.91 0.94 -3.53
CA GLN A 101 -27.53 1.96 -4.36
C GLN A 101 -29.07 1.81 -4.30
N VAL A 102 -29.77 2.89 -4.58
CA VAL A 102 -31.22 2.85 -4.78
C VAL A 102 -31.59 1.90 -5.92
N PRO A 103 -32.81 1.36 -5.98
CA PRO A 103 -33.25 0.54 -7.12
C PRO A 103 -33.01 1.21 -8.46
N LEU A 104 -32.65 0.43 -9.48
CA LEU A 104 -32.27 0.90 -10.82
C LEU A 104 -33.26 1.92 -11.41
N GLY A 105 -34.55 1.75 -11.19
CA GLY A 105 -35.58 2.65 -11.70
C GLY A 105 -35.61 4.02 -11.01
N LEU A 106 -34.89 4.19 -9.90
CA LEU A 106 -34.81 5.47 -9.16
C LEU A 106 -33.51 6.23 -9.42
N ILE A 107 -32.52 5.60 -10.02
CA ILE A 107 -31.25 6.25 -10.34
C ILE A 107 -31.46 7.40 -11.32
N GLY A 108 -30.97 8.60 -10.97
CA GLY A 108 -31.14 9.84 -11.74
C GLY A 108 -32.44 10.59 -11.47
N ASN A 109 -33.19 10.22 -10.41
CA ASN A 109 -34.42 10.87 -10.03
C ASN A 109 -34.38 11.57 -8.67
N ASP A 110 -33.18 11.99 -8.22
CA ASP A 110 -32.95 12.64 -6.93
C ASP A 110 -33.54 11.87 -5.74
N ALA A 111 -33.42 10.52 -5.78
CA ALA A 111 -33.93 9.66 -4.74
C ALA A 111 -33.15 9.87 -3.42
N PHE A 112 -33.80 9.58 -2.28
CA PHE A 112 -33.19 9.71 -0.97
C PHE A 112 -31.90 8.87 -0.86
N GLN A 113 -30.80 9.51 -0.48
CA GLN A 113 -29.45 8.93 -0.37
C GLN A 113 -28.92 8.34 -1.70
N GLU A 114 -29.37 8.86 -2.85
CA GLU A 114 -28.75 8.58 -4.14
C GLU A 114 -27.52 9.47 -4.35
N VAL A 115 -26.43 8.88 -4.87
CA VAL A 115 -25.26 9.61 -5.39
C VAL A 115 -24.67 8.83 -6.56
N ASP A 116 -24.09 9.51 -7.54
CA ASP A 116 -23.25 8.88 -8.57
C ASP A 116 -21.85 8.61 -8.03
N ILE A 117 -21.75 7.61 -7.15
CA ILE A 117 -20.48 7.27 -6.52
C ILE A 117 -19.45 6.77 -7.54
N VAL A 118 -19.85 6.12 -8.62
CA VAL A 118 -18.95 5.68 -9.69
C VAL A 118 -18.35 6.89 -10.41
N GLY A 119 -19.15 7.90 -10.73
CA GLY A 119 -18.67 9.15 -11.30
C GLY A 119 -17.72 9.90 -10.37
N MET A 120 -18.07 10.02 -9.07
CA MET A 120 -17.26 10.68 -8.06
C MET A 120 -15.89 10.02 -7.87
N THR A 121 -15.79 8.69 -8.01
CA THR A 121 -14.56 7.93 -7.72
C THR A 121 -13.76 7.55 -8.96
N ARG A 122 -14.19 7.95 -10.15
CA ARG A 122 -13.60 7.55 -11.44
C ARG A 122 -12.09 7.80 -11.53
N SER A 123 -11.59 8.90 -10.98
CA SER A 123 -10.17 9.28 -11.06
C SER A 123 -9.28 8.59 -10.01
N ILE A 124 -9.87 7.97 -9.01
CA ILE A 124 -9.19 7.37 -7.85
C ILE A 124 -9.44 5.86 -7.71
N THR A 125 -10.06 5.24 -8.72
CA THR A 125 -10.28 3.79 -8.79
C THR A 125 -9.71 3.23 -10.08
N LYS A 126 -9.27 1.98 -10.06
CA LYS A 126 -8.86 1.26 -11.29
C LYS A 126 -10.08 0.88 -12.15
N TYR A 127 -11.19 0.60 -11.49
CA TYR A 127 -12.44 0.25 -12.12
C TYR A 127 -13.60 0.61 -11.19
N GLY A 128 -14.64 1.17 -11.72
CA GLY A 128 -15.88 1.48 -11.02
C GLY A 128 -17.08 1.14 -11.88
N VAL A 129 -18.09 0.49 -11.31
CA VAL A 129 -19.28 0.08 -12.05
C VAL A 129 -20.51 -0.01 -11.16
N THR A 130 -21.67 0.46 -11.66
CA THR A 130 -22.98 0.14 -11.10
C THR A 130 -23.53 -1.09 -11.79
N VAL A 131 -23.86 -2.13 -11.02
CA VAL A 131 -24.40 -3.39 -11.52
C VAL A 131 -25.83 -3.15 -12.07
N ARG A 132 -26.04 -3.37 -13.36
CA ARG A 132 -27.33 -3.10 -14.01
C ARG A 132 -28.17 -4.33 -14.27
N ARG A 133 -27.58 -5.51 -14.17
CA ARG A 133 -28.26 -6.78 -14.41
C ARG A 133 -27.78 -7.81 -13.39
N ARG A 134 -28.72 -8.58 -12.84
CA ARG A 134 -28.45 -9.63 -11.86
C ARG A 134 -27.45 -10.68 -12.38
N GLU A 135 -27.58 -11.02 -13.67
CA GLU A 135 -26.76 -12.04 -14.34
C GLU A 135 -25.27 -11.63 -14.41
N ASP A 136 -25.00 -10.33 -14.43
CA ASP A 136 -23.63 -9.81 -14.54
C ASP A 136 -22.90 -9.74 -13.18
N LEU A 137 -23.64 -9.85 -12.06
CA LEU A 137 -23.10 -9.63 -10.71
C LEU A 137 -21.88 -10.51 -10.42
N GLY A 138 -21.97 -11.82 -10.64
CA GLY A 138 -20.86 -12.74 -10.36
C GLY A 138 -19.61 -12.43 -11.20
N LYS A 139 -19.82 -12.16 -12.50
CA LYS A 139 -18.72 -11.77 -13.40
C LYS A 139 -18.07 -10.45 -12.99
N ILE A 140 -18.87 -9.46 -12.60
CA ILE A 140 -18.37 -8.14 -12.16
C ILE A 140 -17.55 -8.29 -10.89
N ILE A 141 -18.00 -9.08 -9.91
CA ILE A 141 -17.21 -9.33 -8.68
C ILE A 141 -15.89 -10.01 -9.04
N LYS A 142 -15.88 -11.04 -9.88
CA LYS A 142 -14.63 -11.70 -10.32
C LYS A 142 -13.67 -10.73 -11.01
N MET A 143 -14.19 -9.89 -11.89
CA MET A 143 -13.42 -8.85 -12.55
C MET A 143 -12.81 -7.87 -11.54
N ALA A 144 -13.59 -7.47 -10.53
CA ALA A 144 -13.12 -6.52 -9.51
C ALA A 144 -11.91 -7.04 -8.73
N PHE A 145 -11.97 -8.28 -8.22
CA PHE A 145 -10.86 -8.89 -7.52
C PHE A 145 -9.64 -9.05 -8.44
N TYR A 146 -9.84 -9.51 -9.67
CA TYR A 146 -8.76 -9.62 -10.65
C TYR A 146 -8.09 -8.27 -10.95
N ILE A 147 -8.87 -7.21 -11.19
CA ILE A 147 -8.34 -5.87 -11.48
C ILE A 147 -7.64 -5.27 -10.26
N ALA A 148 -8.21 -5.44 -9.05
CA ALA A 148 -7.63 -4.89 -7.84
C ALA A 148 -6.20 -5.41 -7.57
N GLN A 149 -5.94 -6.69 -7.85
CA GLN A 149 -4.69 -7.38 -7.51
C GLN A 149 -3.63 -7.35 -8.61
N THR A 150 -4.03 -7.23 -9.88
CA THR A 150 -3.11 -7.45 -11.01
C THR A 150 -2.56 -6.15 -11.59
N GLY A 151 -1.40 -6.23 -12.28
CA GLY A 151 -0.66 -5.04 -12.70
C GLY A 151 -0.23 -4.20 -11.49
N LYS A 152 -0.35 -2.87 -11.57
CA LYS A 152 -0.28 -2.02 -10.37
C LYS A 152 -1.53 -2.24 -9.55
N PRO A 153 -1.46 -2.74 -8.31
CA PRO A 153 -2.63 -2.92 -7.46
C PRO A 153 -3.36 -1.60 -7.19
N GLY A 154 -4.61 -1.67 -6.79
CA GLY A 154 -5.38 -0.48 -6.45
C GLY A 154 -6.86 -0.75 -6.23
N PRO A 155 -7.63 0.26 -5.80
CA PRO A 155 -9.01 0.11 -5.42
C PRO A 155 -9.94 -0.06 -6.63
N VAL A 156 -10.99 -0.85 -6.41
CA VAL A 156 -12.12 -1.06 -7.32
C VAL A 156 -13.41 -0.82 -6.56
N LEU A 157 -14.39 -0.20 -7.20
CA LEU A 157 -15.69 0.09 -6.61
C LEU A 157 -16.80 -0.61 -7.41
N ILE A 158 -17.67 -1.33 -6.70
CA ILE A 158 -18.87 -1.96 -7.24
C ILE A 158 -20.09 -1.41 -6.52
N ASP A 159 -20.93 -0.73 -7.27
CA ASP A 159 -22.16 -0.15 -6.78
C ASP A 159 -23.34 -1.10 -7.09
N ILE A 160 -24.03 -1.60 -6.03
CA ILE A 160 -25.03 -2.68 -6.14
C ILE A 160 -26.42 -2.16 -5.80
N PRO A 161 -27.27 -1.91 -6.81
CA PRO A 161 -28.65 -1.50 -6.59
C PRO A 161 -29.46 -2.53 -5.80
N LYS A 162 -30.40 -2.04 -4.98
CA LYS A 162 -31.17 -2.88 -4.05
C LYS A 162 -32.00 -3.96 -4.74
N ASP A 163 -32.56 -3.67 -5.90
CA ASP A 163 -33.31 -4.63 -6.71
C ASP A 163 -32.42 -5.75 -7.27
N ILE A 164 -31.15 -5.45 -7.59
CA ILE A 164 -30.15 -6.47 -7.97
C ILE A 164 -29.84 -7.42 -6.81
N GLN A 165 -29.80 -6.93 -5.59
CA GLN A 165 -29.53 -7.75 -4.39
C GLN A 165 -30.65 -8.77 -4.13
N THR A 166 -31.90 -8.41 -4.43
CA THR A 166 -33.05 -9.25 -4.17
C THR A 166 -33.49 -10.11 -5.37
N ALA A 167 -33.12 -9.72 -6.58
CA ALA A 167 -33.45 -10.47 -7.79
C ALA A 167 -32.83 -11.87 -7.79
N SER A 168 -33.60 -12.88 -8.27
CA SER A 168 -33.14 -14.25 -8.44
C SER A 168 -32.52 -14.48 -9.81
N GLY A 169 -31.52 -15.34 -9.89
CA GLY A 169 -30.83 -15.71 -11.12
C GLY A 169 -29.79 -16.81 -10.87
N SER A 170 -29.02 -17.17 -11.89
CA SER A 170 -28.01 -18.24 -11.82
C SER A 170 -27.09 -18.13 -10.59
N ALA A 171 -26.81 -19.28 -9.97
CA ALA A 171 -25.85 -19.43 -8.90
C ALA A 171 -24.39 -19.57 -9.39
N GLU A 172 -24.16 -19.50 -10.70
CA GLU A 172 -22.81 -19.65 -11.27
C GLU A 172 -21.91 -18.48 -10.90
N TYR A 173 -20.68 -18.81 -10.49
CA TYR A 173 -19.60 -17.89 -10.29
C TYR A 173 -18.43 -18.28 -11.19
N PRO A 174 -17.90 -17.38 -12.02
CA PRO A 174 -16.86 -17.74 -12.99
C PRO A 174 -15.52 -18.01 -12.30
N SER A 175 -14.83 -19.09 -12.71
CA SER A 175 -13.50 -19.42 -12.20
C SER A 175 -12.42 -18.45 -12.71
N HIS A 176 -12.61 -17.83 -13.87
CA HIS A 176 -11.69 -16.87 -14.48
C HIS A 176 -12.46 -15.82 -15.28
N VAL A 177 -11.78 -14.70 -15.58
CA VAL A 177 -12.30 -13.65 -16.44
C VAL A 177 -11.25 -13.27 -17.48
N ASP A 178 -11.69 -13.03 -18.71
CA ASP A 178 -10.93 -12.36 -19.75
C ASP A 178 -11.52 -10.96 -19.98
N ILE A 179 -10.71 -9.93 -19.76
CA ILE A 179 -11.14 -8.54 -19.84
C ILE A 179 -10.52 -7.92 -21.09
N ARG A 180 -11.37 -7.58 -22.06
CA ARG A 180 -10.91 -6.90 -23.27
C ARG A 180 -10.23 -5.57 -22.91
N GLY A 181 -8.98 -5.40 -23.36
CA GLY A 181 -8.22 -4.17 -23.12
C GLY A 181 -7.48 -4.10 -21.78
N TYR A 182 -7.65 -5.09 -20.87
CA TYR A 182 -6.89 -5.19 -19.65
C TYR A 182 -6.01 -6.43 -19.67
N LYS A 183 -4.73 -6.25 -19.97
CA LYS A 183 -3.73 -7.32 -20.12
C LYS A 183 -2.52 -6.97 -19.23
N PRO A 184 -2.56 -7.31 -17.94
CA PRO A 184 -1.44 -7.04 -17.03
C PRO A 184 -0.19 -7.80 -17.50
N ILE A 185 0.97 -7.19 -17.32
CA ILE A 185 2.26 -7.75 -17.71
C ILE A 185 2.70 -8.72 -16.60
N HIS A 186 2.90 -10.00 -16.96
CA HIS A 186 3.36 -11.05 -16.05
C HIS A 186 4.84 -11.41 -16.22
N GLY A 187 5.50 -10.89 -17.24
CA GLY A 187 6.90 -11.18 -17.55
C GLY A 187 7.76 -9.93 -17.57
N VAL A 188 9.01 -10.10 -18.00
CA VAL A 188 9.95 -9.00 -18.20
C VAL A 188 10.56 -9.06 -19.59
N HIS A 189 10.74 -7.91 -20.22
CA HIS A 189 11.44 -7.84 -21.51
C HIS A 189 12.94 -8.04 -21.31
N ILE A 190 13.43 -9.24 -21.61
CA ILE A 190 14.82 -9.67 -21.35
C ILE A 190 15.86 -8.75 -21.99
N GLY A 191 15.62 -8.23 -23.19
CA GLY A 191 16.53 -7.30 -23.86
C GLY A 191 16.74 -5.99 -23.10
N GLN A 192 15.65 -5.40 -22.59
CA GLN A 192 15.72 -4.18 -21.76
C GLN A 192 16.38 -4.46 -20.42
N LEU A 193 16.04 -5.58 -19.78
CA LEU A 193 16.64 -5.96 -18.50
C LEU A 193 18.15 -6.21 -18.64
N LYS A 194 18.61 -6.87 -19.73
CA LYS A 194 20.04 -7.03 -20.04
C LYS A 194 20.74 -5.69 -20.27
N LYS A 195 20.07 -4.73 -20.92
CA LYS A 195 20.61 -3.37 -21.10
C LYS A 195 20.78 -2.68 -19.74
N ALA A 196 19.76 -2.75 -18.88
CA ALA A 196 19.83 -2.23 -17.52
C ALA A 196 20.95 -2.87 -16.69
N TYR A 197 21.07 -4.20 -16.75
CA TYR A 197 22.13 -4.93 -16.06
C TYR A 197 23.54 -4.57 -16.57
N LYS A 198 23.71 -4.41 -17.88
CA LYS A 198 24.99 -3.95 -18.47
C LYS A 198 25.40 -2.58 -17.94
N MET A 199 24.44 -1.66 -17.77
CA MET A 199 24.72 -0.35 -17.17
C MET A 199 25.16 -0.51 -15.70
N LEU A 200 24.51 -1.39 -14.93
CA LEU A 200 24.92 -1.68 -13.56
C LEU A 200 26.36 -2.20 -13.50
N LYS A 201 26.74 -3.09 -14.39
CA LYS A 201 28.13 -3.64 -14.46
C LYS A 201 29.17 -2.57 -14.81
N SER A 202 28.84 -1.59 -15.65
CA SER A 202 29.76 -0.53 -16.06
C SER A 202 29.88 0.63 -15.08
N ALA A 203 28.86 0.87 -14.22
CA ALA A 203 28.83 1.97 -13.27
C ALA A 203 29.97 1.88 -12.24
N LYS A 204 30.52 3.02 -11.84
CA LYS A 204 31.56 3.11 -10.82
C LYS A 204 30.99 3.45 -9.44
N LYS A 205 29.88 4.16 -9.42
CA LYS A 205 29.14 4.58 -8.22
C LYS A 205 27.65 4.16 -8.32
N PRO A 206 27.35 2.86 -8.48
CA PRO A 206 25.98 2.41 -8.60
C PRO A 206 25.24 2.55 -7.29
N LEU A 207 23.96 2.91 -7.37
CA LEU A 207 23.05 2.99 -6.24
C LEU A 207 21.72 2.35 -6.59
N ILE A 208 21.21 1.46 -5.75
CA ILE A 208 19.85 0.93 -5.87
C ILE A 208 18.89 1.83 -5.09
N LEU A 209 17.79 2.24 -5.72
CA LEU A 209 16.67 2.92 -5.07
C LEU A 209 15.47 1.98 -5.03
N ALA A 210 15.14 1.47 -3.85
CA ALA A 210 13.99 0.60 -3.65
C ALA A 210 12.76 1.39 -3.19
N GLY A 211 11.68 1.31 -3.97
CA GLY A 211 10.39 1.91 -3.64
C GLY A 211 9.37 0.90 -3.09
N GLY A 212 8.15 1.37 -2.89
CA GLY A 212 7.03 0.57 -2.39
C GLY A 212 6.69 -0.65 -3.23
N GLY A 213 6.98 -0.61 -4.54
CA GLY A 213 6.76 -1.75 -5.44
C GLY A 213 7.53 -3.01 -5.05
N VAL A 214 8.68 -2.87 -4.36
CA VAL A 214 9.43 -4.03 -3.84
C VAL A 214 8.65 -4.71 -2.70
N ASN A 215 8.07 -3.93 -1.79
CA ASN A 215 7.26 -4.45 -0.68
C ASN A 215 5.95 -5.06 -1.20
N ILE A 216 5.26 -4.39 -2.12
CA ILE A 216 4.00 -4.87 -2.72
C ILE A 216 4.22 -6.19 -3.48
N SER A 217 5.36 -6.34 -4.16
CA SER A 217 5.73 -7.57 -4.89
C SER A 217 6.32 -8.66 -3.98
N HIS A 218 6.41 -8.43 -2.65
CA HIS A 218 7.09 -9.32 -1.71
C HIS A 218 8.52 -9.71 -2.14
N ALA A 219 9.23 -8.77 -2.77
CA ALA A 219 10.53 -9.01 -3.39
C ALA A 219 11.74 -8.68 -2.50
N GLY A 220 11.53 -8.40 -1.21
CA GLY A 220 12.58 -7.98 -0.27
C GLY A 220 13.75 -8.96 -0.20
N GLU A 221 13.48 -10.25 -0.04
CA GLU A 221 14.51 -11.29 -0.02
C GLU A 221 15.30 -11.39 -1.34
N LYS A 222 14.62 -11.20 -2.49
CA LYS A 222 15.29 -11.19 -3.80
C LYS A 222 16.17 -9.94 -3.93
N LEU A 223 15.69 -8.79 -3.47
CA LEU A 223 16.48 -7.55 -3.46
C LEU A 223 17.70 -7.67 -2.57
N LYS A 224 17.54 -8.20 -1.34
CA LYS A 224 18.66 -8.45 -0.42
C LYS A 224 19.73 -9.32 -1.05
N LYS A 225 19.36 -10.48 -1.60
CA LYS A 225 20.29 -11.36 -2.30
C LYS A 225 20.97 -10.71 -3.50
N PHE A 226 20.23 -9.87 -4.24
CA PHE A 226 20.77 -9.18 -5.41
C PHE A 226 21.81 -8.12 -5.01
N MET A 227 21.49 -7.26 -4.04
CA MET A 227 22.42 -6.23 -3.58
C MET A 227 23.68 -6.80 -2.93
N GLU A 228 23.54 -7.90 -2.16
CA GLU A 228 24.68 -8.62 -1.55
C GLU A 228 25.58 -9.23 -2.62
N LYS A 229 24.98 -9.93 -3.59
CA LYS A 229 25.73 -10.62 -4.65
C LYS A 229 26.45 -9.62 -5.58
N GLU A 230 25.82 -8.49 -5.89
CA GLU A 230 26.42 -7.39 -6.66
C GLU A 230 27.33 -6.50 -5.80
N ASN A 231 27.20 -6.53 -4.47
CA ASN A 231 27.88 -5.63 -3.52
C ASN A 231 27.53 -4.17 -3.78
N VAL A 232 26.26 -3.84 -4.01
CA VAL A 232 25.78 -2.49 -4.36
C VAL A 232 24.94 -1.90 -3.21
N PRO A 233 25.25 -0.66 -2.75
CA PRO A 233 24.48 -0.01 -1.70
C PRO A 233 23.05 0.33 -2.13
N VAL A 234 22.14 0.38 -1.14
CA VAL A 234 20.71 0.58 -1.31
C VAL A 234 20.21 1.74 -0.46
N VAL A 235 19.40 2.58 -1.06
CA VAL A 235 18.54 3.57 -0.40
C VAL A 235 17.08 3.22 -0.64
N THR A 236 16.19 3.65 0.24
CA THR A 236 14.75 3.40 0.08
C THR A 236 13.94 4.68 0.10
N THR A 237 12.78 4.64 -0.54
CA THR A 237 11.70 5.61 -0.27
C THR A 237 11.03 5.26 1.06
N ILE A 238 10.16 6.13 1.58
CA ILE A 238 9.34 5.80 2.78
C ILE A 238 8.55 4.51 2.58
N MET A 239 7.95 4.32 1.40
CA MET A 239 7.17 3.12 1.06
C MET A 239 8.04 1.89 0.79
N GLY A 240 9.33 2.11 0.50
CA GLY A 240 10.31 1.03 0.32
C GLY A 240 11.02 0.62 1.62
N LYS A 241 10.82 1.36 2.73
CA LYS A 241 11.41 1.00 4.01
C LYS A 241 10.93 -0.39 4.46
N GLY A 242 11.84 -1.23 4.91
CA GLY A 242 11.59 -2.63 5.23
C GLY A 242 11.72 -3.60 4.04
N ALA A 243 11.97 -3.10 2.82
CA ALA A 243 12.30 -3.96 1.67
C ALA A 243 13.60 -4.76 1.89
N VAL A 244 14.49 -4.22 2.70
CA VAL A 244 15.68 -4.89 3.24
C VAL A 244 15.81 -4.50 4.71
N PRO A 245 16.47 -5.33 5.56
CA PRO A 245 16.73 -4.96 6.95
C PRO A 245 17.47 -3.64 7.04
N THR A 246 17.00 -2.75 7.91
CA THR A 246 17.59 -1.40 8.04
C THR A 246 18.95 -1.41 8.74
N THR A 247 19.35 -2.52 9.34
CA THR A 247 20.66 -2.75 9.95
C THR A 247 21.67 -3.38 8.99
N HIS A 248 21.26 -3.67 7.75
CA HIS A 248 22.13 -4.30 6.76
C HIS A 248 23.28 -3.36 6.35
N PRO A 249 24.54 -3.81 6.25
CA PRO A 249 25.70 -2.95 5.95
C PRO A 249 25.61 -2.16 4.64
N LEU A 250 24.91 -2.68 3.63
CA LEU A 250 24.68 -1.99 2.36
C LEU A 250 23.44 -1.09 2.35
N TYR A 251 22.67 -1.06 3.43
CA TYR A 251 21.51 -0.17 3.55
C TYR A 251 21.96 1.19 4.11
N ILE A 252 21.86 2.24 3.32
CA ILE A 252 22.26 3.60 3.74
C ILE A 252 21.16 4.26 4.56
N GLY A 253 19.90 4.14 4.12
CA GLY A 253 18.75 4.78 4.75
C GLY A 253 17.67 5.19 3.76
N ASN A 254 16.69 5.93 4.26
CA ASN A 254 15.70 6.57 3.41
C ASN A 254 16.33 7.81 2.74
N CYS A 255 15.99 8.03 1.46
CA CYS A 255 16.33 9.25 0.72
C CYS A 255 15.10 10.18 0.60
N GLY A 256 15.33 11.39 0.10
CA GLY A 256 14.30 12.41 -0.09
C GLY A 256 14.29 13.46 1.02
N MET A 257 13.18 14.22 1.11
CA MET A 257 13.04 15.40 1.99
C MET A 257 13.36 15.13 3.47
N HIS A 258 13.00 13.94 3.97
CA HIS A 258 13.24 13.52 5.35
C HIS A 258 14.26 12.38 5.44
N GLY A 259 15.05 12.20 4.37
CA GLY A 259 16.07 11.17 4.28
C GLY A 259 17.33 11.49 5.10
N LYS A 260 18.19 10.47 5.25
CA LYS A 260 19.52 10.67 5.81
C LYS A 260 20.41 11.47 4.86
N TYR A 261 21.30 12.30 5.40
CA TYR A 261 22.26 13.06 4.60
C TYR A 261 23.06 12.18 3.65
N ALA A 262 23.62 11.09 4.14
CA ALA A 262 24.41 10.16 3.31
C ALA A 262 23.58 9.52 2.19
N ALA A 263 22.30 9.22 2.44
CA ALA A 263 21.40 8.66 1.42
C ALA A 263 21.12 9.68 0.31
N ASN A 264 20.89 10.94 0.66
CA ASN A 264 20.68 12.01 -0.32
C ASN A 264 21.97 12.32 -1.09
N MET A 265 23.11 12.37 -0.43
CA MET A 265 24.42 12.53 -1.10
C MET A 265 24.74 11.36 -2.03
N ALA A 266 24.35 10.13 -1.66
CA ALA A 266 24.53 8.98 -2.53
C ALA A 266 23.68 9.10 -3.81
N VAL A 267 22.44 9.60 -3.72
CA VAL A 267 21.61 9.91 -4.89
C VAL A 267 22.23 11.00 -5.77
N MET A 268 22.77 12.06 -5.15
CA MET A 268 23.38 13.19 -5.88
C MET A 268 24.67 12.82 -6.59
N GLU A 269 25.46 11.89 -6.05
CA GLU A 269 26.82 11.58 -6.49
C GLU A 269 26.93 10.25 -7.26
N CYS A 270 25.87 9.42 -7.30
CA CYS A 270 25.88 8.19 -8.06
C CYS A 270 26.01 8.46 -9.57
N ASP A 271 26.64 7.54 -10.29
CA ASP A 271 26.72 7.55 -11.76
C ASP A 271 25.66 6.66 -12.40
N LEU A 272 25.02 5.81 -11.59
CA LEU A 272 23.84 5.02 -11.97
C LEU A 272 22.86 4.94 -10.80
N LEU A 273 21.63 5.38 -11.04
CA LEU A 273 20.49 5.15 -10.16
C LEU A 273 19.64 4.00 -10.69
N PHE A 274 19.74 2.84 -10.04
CA PHE A 274 19.00 1.63 -10.40
C PHE A 274 17.72 1.55 -9.58
N SER A 275 16.64 2.09 -10.10
CA SER A 275 15.39 2.28 -9.39
C SER A 275 14.43 1.12 -9.62
N ILE A 276 13.82 0.61 -8.53
CA ILE A 276 12.90 -0.53 -8.54
C ILE A 276 11.62 -0.15 -7.76
N GLY A 277 10.48 -0.11 -8.45
CA GLY A 277 9.16 0.09 -7.86
C GLY A 277 8.97 1.44 -7.17
N THR A 278 9.45 2.53 -7.76
CA THR A 278 9.27 3.90 -7.25
C THR A 278 8.67 4.83 -8.30
N ARG A 279 7.81 5.76 -7.88
CA ARG A 279 7.15 6.71 -8.78
C ARG A 279 7.89 8.04 -8.93
N PHE A 280 9.01 8.24 -8.27
CA PHE A 280 9.75 9.50 -8.26
C PHE A 280 8.86 10.71 -7.94
N ASN A 281 8.14 10.67 -6.83
CA ASN A 281 7.35 11.82 -6.38
C ASN A 281 8.23 12.95 -5.84
N ASP A 282 7.64 14.13 -5.66
CA ASP A 282 8.31 15.34 -5.18
C ASP A 282 9.02 15.19 -3.83
N ARG A 283 8.52 14.31 -2.96
CA ARG A 283 9.14 14.03 -1.64
C ARG A 283 10.47 13.30 -1.76
N ILE A 284 10.69 12.61 -2.88
CA ILE A 284 11.95 11.91 -3.19
C ILE A 284 12.84 12.77 -4.06
N THR A 285 12.28 13.43 -5.09
CA THR A 285 13.07 14.16 -6.08
C THR A 285 13.46 15.57 -5.62
N GLY A 286 12.58 16.24 -4.87
CA GLY A 286 12.72 17.67 -4.65
C GLY A 286 12.69 18.41 -6.00
N ASP A 287 13.64 19.30 -6.25
CA ASP A 287 13.82 19.94 -7.54
C ASP A 287 14.29 18.90 -8.58
N LEU A 288 13.49 18.71 -9.63
CA LEU A 288 13.77 17.74 -10.68
C LEU A 288 15.05 18.03 -11.46
N ASN A 289 15.46 19.29 -11.55
CA ASN A 289 16.69 19.68 -12.25
C ASN A 289 17.95 19.31 -11.46
N GLU A 290 17.81 19.17 -10.15
CA GLU A 290 18.91 18.85 -9.23
C GLU A 290 18.88 17.37 -8.78
N PHE A 291 17.86 16.60 -9.18
CA PHE A 291 17.72 15.20 -8.78
C PHE A 291 18.68 14.29 -9.56
N ALA A 292 19.58 13.62 -8.83
CA ALA A 292 20.54 12.66 -9.41
C ALA A 292 21.26 13.18 -10.69
N PRO A 293 21.84 14.42 -10.68
CA PRO A 293 22.24 15.14 -11.89
C PRO A 293 23.40 14.48 -12.64
N ARG A 294 24.07 13.51 -12.02
CA ARG A 294 25.21 12.78 -12.60
C ARG A 294 24.89 11.37 -13.03
N ALA A 295 23.68 10.89 -12.68
CA ALA A 295 23.29 9.50 -12.85
C ALA A 295 22.62 9.24 -14.19
N GLN A 296 22.95 8.13 -14.80
CA GLN A 296 22.03 7.46 -15.69
C GLN A 296 20.94 6.76 -14.85
N ILE A 297 19.70 6.70 -15.36
CA ILE A 297 18.57 6.19 -14.59
C ILE A 297 17.98 4.95 -15.26
N VAL A 298 18.02 3.84 -14.54
CA VAL A 298 17.23 2.64 -14.85
C VAL A 298 15.96 2.69 -14.01
N HIS A 299 14.81 2.44 -14.63
CA HIS A 299 13.54 2.41 -13.92
C HIS A 299 12.77 1.10 -14.19
N ILE A 300 12.70 0.26 -13.18
CA ILE A 300 11.91 -0.97 -13.18
C ILE A 300 10.60 -0.68 -12.45
N ASP A 301 9.48 -0.72 -13.15
CA ASP A 301 8.15 -0.51 -12.58
C ASP A 301 7.10 -1.29 -13.37
N VAL A 302 6.05 -1.73 -12.70
CA VAL A 302 4.90 -2.41 -13.32
C VAL A 302 3.96 -1.43 -14.02
N ASP A 303 3.96 -0.17 -13.58
CA ASP A 303 3.09 0.89 -14.08
C ASP A 303 3.77 1.67 -15.22
N THR A 304 3.33 1.41 -16.45
CA THR A 304 3.83 2.13 -17.63
C THR A 304 3.61 3.64 -17.57
N ALA A 305 2.57 4.10 -16.84
CA ALA A 305 2.26 5.52 -16.68
C ALA A 305 3.21 6.23 -15.71
N SER A 306 3.91 5.50 -14.86
CA SER A 306 4.92 6.04 -13.93
C SER A 306 6.30 6.20 -14.58
N ILE A 307 6.59 5.45 -15.66
CA ILE A 307 7.89 5.49 -16.33
C ILE A 307 8.06 6.80 -17.09
N SER A 308 9.18 7.49 -16.83
CA SER A 308 9.52 8.80 -17.41
C SER A 308 8.48 9.90 -17.18
N ARG A 309 7.62 9.74 -16.18
CA ARG A 309 6.60 10.76 -15.86
C ARG A 309 7.20 12.01 -15.22
N ASN A 310 8.05 11.82 -14.22
CA ASN A 310 8.67 12.92 -13.46
C ASN A 310 10.16 13.05 -13.75
N VAL A 311 10.86 11.94 -13.92
CA VAL A 311 12.31 11.88 -14.16
C VAL A 311 12.55 11.21 -15.51
N VAL A 312 13.43 11.78 -16.32
CA VAL A 312 13.84 11.17 -17.61
C VAL A 312 14.61 9.89 -17.34
N VAL A 313 14.22 8.80 -18.00
CA VAL A 313 14.77 7.46 -17.76
C VAL A 313 15.57 7.00 -18.97
N ASP A 314 16.83 6.57 -18.77
CA ASP A 314 17.69 6.03 -19.84
C ASP A 314 17.28 4.62 -20.25
N VAL A 315 16.91 3.78 -19.30
CA VAL A 315 16.45 2.41 -19.57
C VAL A 315 15.18 2.09 -18.77
N PRO A 316 14.01 2.13 -19.43
CA PRO A 316 12.76 1.67 -18.84
C PRO A 316 12.68 0.13 -18.91
N VAL A 317 12.20 -0.48 -17.82
CA VAL A 317 11.89 -1.91 -17.74
C VAL A 317 10.51 -2.07 -17.14
N VAL A 318 9.52 -2.41 -17.97
CA VAL A 318 8.16 -2.66 -17.49
C VAL A 318 8.09 -4.09 -16.97
N ALA A 319 8.04 -4.24 -15.67
CA ALA A 319 7.96 -5.54 -15.00
C ALA A 319 7.58 -5.39 -13.51
N ASP A 320 7.04 -6.47 -12.95
CA ASP A 320 6.96 -6.64 -11.50
C ASP A 320 8.38 -6.72 -10.90
N ALA A 321 8.57 -6.12 -9.71
CA ALA A 321 9.87 -6.05 -9.05
C ALA A 321 10.46 -7.44 -8.76
N GLY A 322 9.63 -8.39 -8.30
CA GLY A 322 10.05 -9.75 -7.99
C GLY A 322 10.44 -10.54 -9.22
N VAL A 323 9.73 -10.37 -10.34
CA VAL A 323 10.03 -11.01 -11.62
C VAL A 323 11.36 -10.46 -12.21
N ALA A 324 11.54 -9.15 -12.15
CA ALA A 324 12.78 -8.53 -12.62
C ALA A 324 14.00 -8.94 -11.78
N LEU A 325 13.89 -8.90 -10.46
CA LEU A 325 14.95 -9.30 -9.53
C LEU A 325 15.34 -10.77 -9.68
N GLU A 326 14.36 -11.66 -9.89
CA GLU A 326 14.63 -13.08 -10.12
C GLU A 326 15.53 -13.29 -11.35
N LYS A 327 15.25 -12.60 -12.44
CA LYS A 327 16.09 -12.67 -13.65
C LYS A 327 17.45 -12.00 -13.47
N LEU A 328 17.51 -10.89 -12.73
CA LEU A 328 18.78 -10.22 -12.42
C LEU A 328 19.69 -11.11 -11.56
N LEU A 329 19.13 -11.87 -10.62
CA LEU A 329 19.89 -12.80 -9.78
C LEU A 329 20.58 -13.92 -10.56
N GLU A 330 20.05 -14.33 -11.73
CA GLU A 330 20.69 -15.33 -12.60
C GLU A 330 22.03 -14.80 -13.15
N TRP A 331 22.16 -13.49 -13.36
CA TRP A 331 23.33 -12.86 -13.96
C TRP A 331 24.25 -12.16 -12.94
N ALA A 332 23.75 -12.00 -11.70
CA ALA A 332 24.43 -11.21 -10.69
C ALA A 332 25.84 -11.77 -10.35
N GLU A 333 26.82 -10.86 -10.35
CA GLU A 333 28.22 -11.14 -10.06
C GLU A 333 28.82 -10.01 -9.22
N LYS A 334 29.69 -10.34 -8.28
CA LYS A 334 30.30 -9.38 -7.35
C LYS A 334 31.01 -8.26 -8.09
N LYS A 335 30.67 -7.03 -7.68
CA LYS A 335 31.26 -5.79 -8.18
C LYS A 335 32.19 -5.17 -7.13
N ASP A 336 33.27 -4.55 -7.58
CA ASP A 336 34.09 -3.73 -6.70
C ASP A 336 33.48 -2.34 -6.54
N THR A 337 32.88 -2.09 -5.39
CA THR A 337 32.32 -0.79 -4.99
C THR A 337 32.97 -0.26 -3.72
N ALA A 338 34.11 -0.80 -3.30
CA ALA A 338 34.74 -0.48 -2.00
C ALA A 338 34.97 1.03 -1.80
N LYS A 339 35.54 1.72 -2.80
CA LYS A 339 35.77 3.17 -2.73
C LYS A 339 34.48 3.98 -2.64
N TRP A 340 33.42 3.50 -3.29
CA TRP A 340 32.10 4.13 -3.26
C TRP A 340 31.45 3.98 -1.88
N GLN A 341 31.48 2.77 -1.32
CA GLN A 341 31.01 2.50 0.03
C GLN A 341 31.79 3.29 1.08
N GLU A 342 33.12 3.37 0.95
CA GLU A 342 33.96 4.19 1.86
C GLU A 342 33.55 5.67 1.82
N GLN A 343 33.25 6.22 0.65
CA GLN A 343 32.76 7.59 0.53
C GLN A 343 31.40 7.77 1.23
N ILE A 344 30.46 6.83 1.07
CA ILE A 344 29.16 6.86 1.74
C ILE A 344 29.32 6.79 3.26
N HIS A 345 30.12 5.85 3.77
CA HIS A 345 30.38 5.71 5.21
C HIS A 345 31.04 6.97 5.81
N ARG A 346 31.87 7.69 5.04
CA ARG A 346 32.42 8.98 5.48
C ARG A 346 31.29 9.99 5.70
N TRP A 347 30.36 10.12 4.76
CA TRP A 347 29.21 11.02 4.91
C TRP A 347 28.32 10.66 6.11
N GLU A 348 28.09 9.36 6.36
CA GLU A 348 27.34 8.90 7.54
C GLU A 348 28.03 9.29 8.85
N LYS A 349 29.36 9.15 8.89
CA LYS A 349 30.16 9.50 10.07
C LYS A 349 30.25 11.03 10.31
N GLU A 350 30.36 11.80 9.24
CA GLU A 350 30.45 13.26 9.31
C GLU A 350 29.12 13.93 9.61
N ASN A 351 28.01 13.31 9.16
CA ASN A 351 26.64 13.84 9.29
C ASN A 351 25.69 12.78 9.84
N PRO A 352 25.86 12.31 11.05
CA PRO A 352 25.00 11.30 11.64
C PRO A 352 23.60 11.87 11.87
N LEU A 353 22.59 11.07 11.56
CA LEU A 353 21.20 11.37 11.92
C LEU A 353 21.00 11.06 13.40
N ALA A 354 21.40 11.99 14.27
CA ALA A 354 21.31 11.82 15.71
C ALA A 354 20.71 13.05 16.39
N MET A 355 19.76 12.83 17.28
CA MET A 355 19.20 13.88 18.13
C MET A 355 20.01 14.05 19.41
N ARG A 356 19.99 15.25 19.94
CA ARG A 356 20.63 15.55 21.23
C ARG A 356 19.93 14.83 22.37
N ARG A 357 20.69 14.16 23.23
CA ARG A 357 20.18 13.39 24.38
C ARG A 357 20.24 14.16 25.71
N ASP A 358 20.82 15.34 25.72
CA ASP A 358 21.03 16.20 26.89
C ASP A 358 19.83 17.13 27.19
N ARG A 359 18.80 17.13 26.34
CA ARG A 359 17.64 18.03 26.45
C ARG A 359 16.31 17.32 26.80
N GLY A 360 16.38 16.19 27.49
CA GLY A 360 15.21 15.39 27.85
C GLY A 360 14.93 14.26 26.85
N ILE A 361 13.71 13.74 26.84
CA ILE A 361 13.31 12.61 25.99
C ILE A 361 13.18 13.10 24.54
N SER A 362 14.00 12.55 23.63
CA SER A 362 13.92 12.86 22.22
C SER A 362 13.05 11.81 21.46
N PRO A 363 12.46 12.18 20.32
CA PRO A 363 11.75 11.21 19.45
C PRO A 363 12.61 10.00 19.07
N GLN A 364 13.91 10.20 18.85
CA GLN A 364 14.85 9.10 18.59
C GLN A 364 14.86 8.09 19.74
N MET A 365 14.98 8.56 21.00
CA MET A 365 14.98 7.68 22.17
C MET A 365 13.67 6.91 22.31
N ILE A 366 12.54 7.53 21.96
CA ILE A 366 11.23 6.87 21.95
C ILE A 366 11.20 5.75 20.91
N MET A 367 11.67 5.99 19.69
CA MET A 367 11.68 4.98 18.62
C MET A 367 12.64 3.82 18.95
N GLU A 368 13.81 4.12 19.50
CA GLU A 368 14.77 3.11 20.01
C GLU A 368 14.12 2.24 21.11
N HIS A 369 13.38 2.87 22.03
CA HIS A 369 12.70 2.14 23.10
C HIS A 369 11.56 1.25 22.54
N ILE A 370 10.80 1.74 21.58
CA ILE A 370 9.75 0.96 20.90
C ILE A 370 10.35 -0.26 20.19
N ASN A 371 11.45 -0.09 19.45
CA ASN A 371 12.12 -1.21 18.80
C ASN A 371 12.57 -2.27 19.82
N ALA A 372 13.08 -1.85 20.96
CA ALA A 372 13.53 -2.77 22.04
C ALA A 372 12.37 -3.52 22.70
N GLN A 373 11.22 -2.84 22.92
CA GLN A 373 10.06 -3.42 23.59
C GLN A 373 9.17 -4.27 22.66
N PHE A 374 9.12 -3.92 21.38
CA PHE A 374 8.25 -4.55 20.39
C PHE A 374 9.04 -4.99 19.15
N PRO A 375 10.00 -5.91 19.27
CA PRO A 375 10.72 -6.43 18.10
C PRO A 375 9.76 -7.19 17.17
N HIS A 376 10.12 -7.29 15.89
CA HIS A 376 9.37 -8.03 14.86
C HIS A 376 7.91 -7.59 14.68
N SER A 377 7.63 -6.32 14.95
CA SER A 377 6.28 -5.75 14.96
C SER A 377 5.84 -5.22 13.61
N ILE A 378 4.53 -5.05 13.48
CA ILE A 378 3.93 -4.17 12.48
C ILE A 378 3.82 -2.77 13.10
N TYR A 379 4.58 -1.83 12.57
CA TYR A 379 4.52 -0.43 12.94
C TYR A 379 3.60 0.30 11.98
N VAL A 380 2.58 0.96 12.52
CA VAL A 380 1.63 1.74 11.73
C VAL A 380 1.77 3.19 12.12
N THR A 381 1.97 4.09 11.16
CA THR A 381 2.03 5.51 11.48
C THR A 381 0.85 6.28 10.90
N ASP A 382 0.42 7.29 11.62
CA ASP A 382 -0.36 8.39 11.06
C ASP A 382 0.57 9.40 10.35
N VAL A 383 0.06 10.52 9.90
CA VAL A 383 0.79 11.53 9.12
C VAL A 383 1.16 12.74 9.98
N GLY A 384 2.44 13.10 9.95
CA GLY A 384 2.98 14.23 10.72
C GLY A 384 4.44 14.02 11.11
N GLN A 385 4.94 14.79 12.09
CA GLN A 385 6.32 14.69 12.56
C GLN A 385 6.67 13.27 13.07
N HIS A 386 5.74 12.63 13.75
CA HIS A 386 5.88 11.26 14.25
C HIS A 386 6.11 10.24 13.12
N GLN A 387 5.50 10.43 11.94
CA GLN A 387 5.76 9.62 10.75
C GLN A 387 7.22 9.77 10.28
N MET A 388 7.73 11.00 10.28
CA MET A 388 9.12 11.27 9.91
C MET A 388 10.08 10.61 10.89
N TRP A 389 9.85 10.76 12.19
CA TRP A 389 10.68 10.14 13.23
C TRP A 389 10.64 8.61 13.17
N ALA A 390 9.46 8.02 12.99
CA ALA A 390 9.33 6.58 12.78
C ALA A 390 10.12 6.13 11.54
N THR A 391 10.01 6.88 10.44
CA THR A 391 10.76 6.58 9.21
C THR A 391 12.27 6.69 9.40
N GLN A 392 12.74 7.65 10.18
CA GLN A 392 14.16 7.90 10.41
C GLN A 392 14.80 6.92 11.41
N TYR A 393 14.11 6.61 12.50
CA TYR A 393 14.73 5.96 13.67
C TYR A 393 14.24 4.54 13.96
N LEU A 394 13.08 4.10 13.41
CA LEU A 394 12.69 2.69 13.56
C LEU A 394 13.64 1.78 12.78
N GLU A 395 14.13 0.76 13.44
CA GLU A 395 14.84 -0.34 12.81
C GLU A 395 13.86 -1.44 12.44
N LEU A 396 13.95 -1.91 11.21
CA LEU A 396 13.13 -2.99 10.69
C LEU A 396 14.01 -4.15 10.26
N ASP A 397 13.66 -5.33 10.70
CA ASP A 397 14.24 -6.59 10.25
C ASP A 397 13.34 -7.28 9.19
N GLU A 398 13.64 -8.50 8.83
CA GLU A 398 12.87 -9.27 7.84
C GLU A 398 11.43 -9.60 8.30
N GLN A 399 11.16 -9.55 9.61
CA GLN A 399 9.86 -9.86 10.20
C GLN A 399 9.03 -8.63 10.50
N SER A 400 9.64 -7.45 10.49
CA SER A 400 9.01 -6.17 10.78
C SER A 400 8.40 -5.55 9.53
N GLN A 401 7.36 -4.74 9.72
CA GLN A 401 6.72 -4.00 8.63
C GLN A 401 6.39 -2.57 9.07
N LEU A 402 6.54 -1.61 8.14
CA LEU A 402 6.05 -0.25 8.31
C LEU A 402 4.83 -0.02 7.41
N ILE A 403 3.72 0.37 7.99
CA ILE A 403 2.47 0.73 7.31
C ILE A 403 2.21 2.22 7.54
N THR A 404 2.00 2.95 6.46
CA THR A 404 1.77 4.39 6.50
C THR A 404 0.99 4.86 5.27
N SER A 405 0.32 6.00 5.35
CA SER A 405 -0.20 6.71 4.18
C SER A 405 0.95 7.55 3.59
N GLY A 406 1.63 7.01 2.59
CA GLY A 406 2.85 7.62 2.04
C GLY A 406 2.61 8.46 0.80
N GLY A 407 1.56 8.20 0.04
CA GLY A 407 1.25 8.88 -1.21
C GLY A 407 0.31 10.07 -1.04
N LEU A 408 -0.84 9.86 -0.40
CA LEU A 408 -1.82 10.92 -0.14
C LEU A 408 -1.50 11.69 1.14
N GLY A 409 -0.97 11.03 2.16
CA GLY A 409 -0.65 11.65 3.43
C GLY A 409 -1.88 11.92 4.28
N THR A 410 -2.73 10.91 4.45
CA THR A 410 -4.03 11.02 5.09
C THR A 410 -3.91 11.02 6.61
N MET A 411 -4.17 12.15 7.27
CA MET A 411 -4.35 12.19 8.72
C MET A 411 -5.61 11.41 9.12
N GLY A 412 -5.52 10.67 10.21
CA GLY A 412 -6.59 9.77 10.67
C GLY A 412 -6.49 8.34 10.11
N PHE A 413 -5.50 8.06 9.26
CA PHE A 413 -5.21 6.73 8.72
C PHE A 413 -4.68 5.76 9.79
N GLY A 414 -3.78 6.24 10.66
CA GLY A 414 -2.90 5.37 11.46
C GLY A 414 -3.64 4.42 12.39
N PHE A 415 -4.58 4.91 13.19
CA PHE A 415 -5.24 4.09 14.19
C PHE A 415 -6.19 3.04 13.58
N PRO A 416 -7.09 3.39 12.64
CA PRO A 416 -7.91 2.38 11.96
C PRO A 416 -7.05 1.36 11.19
N ALA A 417 -6.01 1.79 10.48
CA ALA A 417 -5.11 0.87 9.78
C ALA A 417 -4.41 -0.11 10.74
N ALA A 418 -4.06 0.34 11.95
CA ALA A 418 -3.51 -0.54 12.98
C ALA A 418 -4.53 -1.60 13.45
N ILE A 419 -5.82 -1.23 13.57
CA ILE A 419 -6.90 -2.18 13.87
C ILE A 419 -6.98 -3.23 12.77
N GLY A 420 -7.06 -2.83 11.50
CA GLY A 420 -7.11 -3.75 10.37
C GLY A 420 -5.89 -4.67 10.28
N ALA A 421 -4.68 -4.12 10.48
CA ALA A 421 -3.45 -4.90 10.53
C ALA A 421 -3.44 -5.91 11.69
N LYS A 422 -3.99 -5.55 12.86
CA LYS A 422 -4.09 -6.44 14.03
C LYS A 422 -5.11 -7.56 13.81
N ILE A 423 -6.26 -7.26 13.21
CA ILE A 423 -7.26 -8.26 12.83
C ILE A 423 -6.65 -9.30 11.88
N ALA A 424 -5.90 -8.83 10.89
CA ALA A 424 -5.22 -9.68 9.91
C ALA A 424 -4.07 -10.51 10.51
N ASN A 425 -3.43 -10.00 11.58
CA ASN A 425 -2.25 -10.60 12.20
C ASN A 425 -2.41 -10.72 13.73
N PRO A 426 -3.33 -11.55 14.22
CA PRO A 426 -3.72 -11.56 15.65
C PRO A 426 -2.58 -11.92 16.60
N LYS A 427 -1.56 -12.66 16.14
CA LYS A 427 -0.41 -13.08 16.95
C LYS A 427 0.75 -12.07 16.92
N LYS A 428 0.78 -11.16 15.95
CA LYS A 428 1.88 -10.20 15.80
C LYS A 428 1.64 -8.95 16.66
N PRO A 429 2.66 -8.39 17.31
CA PRO A 429 2.52 -7.09 17.92
C PRO A 429 2.24 -6.03 16.85
N VAL A 430 1.32 -5.12 17.13
CA VAL A 430 1.02 -3.95 16.29
C VAL A 430 1.20 -2.69 17.14
N VAL A 431 2.02 -1.78 16.66
CA VAL A 431 2.31 -0.50 17.31
C VAL A 431 1.83 0.62 16.41
N CYS A 432 0.85 1.39 16.88
CA CYS A 432 0.35 2.59 16.21
C CYS A 432 1.08 3.81 16.74
N ILE A 433 1.73 4.58 15.86
CA ILE A 433 2.45 5.81 16.18
C ILE A 433 1.70 6.95 15.48
N THR A 434 1.06 7.81 16.26
CA THR A 434 0.16 8.85 15.73
C THR A 434 0.42 10.21 16.42
N GLY A 435 -0.07 11.29 15.83
CA GLY A 435 -0.21 12.58 16.48
C GLY A 435 -1.58 12.72 17.14
N ASP A 436 -1.73 13.72 17.98
CA ASP A 436 -2.98 14.05 18.66
C ASP A 436 -4.12 14.30 17.66
N GLY A 437 -3.87 15.12 16.64
CA GLY A 437 -4.86 15.43 15.60
C GLY A 437 -5.25 14.22 14.76
N GLY A 438 -4.28 13.41 14.33
CA GLY A 438 -4.53 12.19 13.55
C GLY A 438 -5.34 11.16 14.35
N PHE A 439 -4.99 10.95 15.62
CA PHE A 439 -5.75 10.06 16.51
C PHE A 439 -7.18 10.56 16.71
N GLN A 440 -7.34 11.88 16.94
CA GLN A 440 -8.65 12.46 17.20
C GLN A 440 -9.62 12.33 16.02
N MET A 441 -9.12 12.34 14.77
CA MET A 441 -9.96 12.25 13.57
C MET A 441 -10.75 10.93 13.48
N ASN A 442 -10.21 9.83 14.01
CA ASN A 442 -10.86 8.51 14.02
C ASN A 442 -10.87 7.88 15.42
N ILE A 443 -10.96 8.70 16.47
CA ILE A 443 -10.96 8.23 17.87
C ILE A 443 -12.13 7.29 18.18
N GLN A 444 -13.25 7.40 17.46
CA GLN A 444 -14.42 6.53 17.61
C GLN A 444 -14.09 5.06 17.35
N GLU A 445 -13.03 4.77 16.57
CA GLU A 445 -12.59 3.40 16.30
C GLU A 445 -11.98 2.70 17.53
N MET A 446 -11.79 3.41 18.65
CA MET A 446 -11.51 2.78 19.93
C MET A 446 -12.61 1.77 20.31
N ALA A 447 -13.88 2.08 19.98
CA ALA A 447 -14.97 1.15 20.21
C ALA A 447 -14.85 -0.11 19.32
N THR A 448 -14.37 0.03 18.08
CA THR A 448 -14.06 -1.10 17.20
C THR A 448 -12.94 -1.95 17.78
N ALA A 449 -11.84 -1.32 18.20
CA ALA A 449 -10.72 -2.02 18.82
C ALA A 449 -11.15 -2.83 20.06
N VAL A 450 -11.96 -2.25 20.93
CA VAL A 450 -12.48 -2.93 22.13
C VAL A 450 -13.42 -4.08 21.75
N THR A 451 -14.35 -3.86 20.83
CA THR A 451 -15.32 -4.88 20.39
C THR A 451 -14.64 -6.08 19.75
N GLN A 452 -13.56 -5.84 18.99
CA GLN A 452 -12.78 -6.89 18.32
C GLN A 452 -11.67 -7.47 19.22
N GLY A 453 -11.50 -6.97 20.44
CA GLY A 453 -10.43 -7.42 21.33
C GLY A 453 -9.02 -7.21 20.78
N THR A 454 -8.82 -6.20 19.93
CA THR A 454 -7.52 -5.93 19.31
C THR A 454 -6.58 -5.28 20.32
N GLY A 455 -5.56 -6.02 20.76
CA GLY A 455 -4.45 -5.47 21.56
C GLY A 455 -3.47 -4.71 20.68
N ILE A 456 -3.57 -3.38 20.65
CA ILE A 456 -2.69 -2.48 19.90
C ILE A 456 -1.93 -1.60 20.90
N CYS A 457 -0.59 -1.48 20.74
CA CYS A 457 0.16 -0.46 21.44
C CYS A 457 -0.08 0.88 20.73
N LEU A 458 -0.72 1.82 21.40
CA LEU A 458 -0.96 3.16 20.88
C LEU A 458 0.00 4.15 21.52
N LEU A 459 0.90 4.70 20.71
CA LEU A 459 1.74 5.83 21.06
C LEU A 459 1.22 7.06 20.32
N TYR A 460 0.78 8.07 21.04
CA TYR A 460 0.48 9.34 20.43
C TYR A 460 1.35 10.47 21.01
N THR A 461 1.71 11.41 20.16
CA THR A 461 2.48 12.58 20.53
C THR A 461 1.54 13.79 20.59
N SER A 462 1.50 14.46 21.73
CA SER A 462 0.85 15.78 21.85
C SER A 462 1.93 16.81 22.13
N PRO A 463 1.94 17.95 21.43
CA PRO A 463 2.63 19.13 21.93
C PRO A 463 1.86 19.66 23.12
N SER A 464 1.95 18.96 24.25
CA SER A 464 1.35 19.50 25.46
C SER A 464 1.97 20.85 25.78
N PRO A 465 1.18 21.88 26.05
CA PRO A 465 1.70 23.14 26.50
C PRO A 465 2.45 23.00 27.84
#